data_c87c8daa91699b1d83f4a251df12110c
#
_entry.id   c87c8daa91699b1d83f4a251df12110c
#
_cell.length_a   1.000
_cell.length_b   1.000
_cell.length_c   1.000
_cell.angle_alpha   90.00
_cell.angle_beta   90.00
_cell.angle_gamma   90.00
#
_symmetry.space_group_name_H-M   'P 1'
#
loop_
_entity.id
_entity.type
_entity.pdbx_description
1 polymer ?
#
loop_
_entity_poly.entity_id
_entity_poly.type
_entity_poly.pdbx_seq_one_letter_code
_entity_poly.pdbx_strand_id
1 'polypeptide(L)'
;MKIAFLFLTIGDLNHEYLWREYFKGNEDKYNIYCHPKDKNNVKSEWLKNYIIDKNVETSWGRTINSILELLSEALKDKKNEFFILLSESCVPIKSF
;
A
#
# COMPACT_ATOMS: atom_id res chain seq x y z
N MET A 1 -10.18 -10.35 11.56
CA MET A 1 -9.02 -10.69 10.73
C MET A 1 -8.99 -9.82 9.49
N LYS A 2 -7.86 -9.17 9.22
CA LYS A 2 -7.71 -8.33 8.05
C LYS A 2 -6.43 -8.67 7.29
N ILE A 3 -6.42 -8.36 6.00
CA ILE A 3 -5.24 -8.48 5.15
C ILE A 3 -4.66 -7.08 4.97
N ALA A 4 -3.38 -6.92 5.24
CA ALA A 4 -2.67 -5.66 5.04
C ALA A 4 -2.03 -5.66 3.65
N PHE A 5 -2.47 -4.73 2.81
CA PHE A 5 -1.92 -4.55 1.47
C PHE A 5 -0.89 -3.42 1.54
N LEU A 6 0.37 -3.77 1.32
CA LEU A 6 1.50 -2.86 1.47
C LEU A 6 2.02 -2.50 0.08
N PHE A 7 1.72 -1.28 -0.36
CA PHE A 7 2.12 -0.81 -1.68
C PHE A 7 3.41 0.02 -1.59
N LEU A 8 4.44 -0.47 -2.24
CA LEU A 8 5.70 0.25 -2.40
C LEU A 8 5.71 0.79 -3.84
N THR A 9 5.60 2.11 -4.00
CA THR A 9 5.37 2.70 -5.31
C THR A 9 6.39 3.80 -5.62
N ILE A 10 6.43 4.21 -6.90
CA ILE A 10 7.15 5.42 -7.31
C ILE A 10 6.21 6.63 -7.18
N GLY A 11 4.98 6.46 -7.58
CA GLY A 11 3.93 7.47 -7.50
C GLY A 11 2.58 6.78 -7.39
N ASP A 12 1.68 7.07 -8.33
CA ASP A 12 0.37 6.42 -8.36
C ASP A 12 0.46 4.95 -8.78
N LEU A 13 -0.59 4.19 -8.45
CA LEU A 13 -0.72 2.81 -8.93
C LEU A 13 -1.05 2.83 -10.44
N ASN A 14 -0.40 1.97 -11.21
CA ASN A 14 -0.66 1.90 -12.66
C ASN A 14 -2.06 1.39 -12.97
N HIS A 15 -2.63 0.59 -12.07
CA HIS A 15 -3.92 -0.05 -12.26
C HIS A 15 -4.86 0.22 -11.09
N GLU A 16 -4.89 1.46 -10.63
CA GLU A 16 -5.69 1.83 -9.46
C GLU A 16 -7.15 1.42 -9.58
N TYR A 17 -7.75 1.60 -10.76
CA TYR A 17 -9.16 1.29 -10.96
C TYR A 17 -9.47 -0.20 -10.71
N LEU A 18 -8.54 -1.09 -11.06
CA LEU A 18 -8.70 -2.53 -10.79
C LEU A 18 -8.62 -2.81 -9.29
N TRP A 19 -7.72 -2.14 -8.58
CA TRP A 19 -7.62 -2.29 -7.14
C TRP A 19 -8.84 -1.77 -6.43
N ARG A 20 -9.38 -0.62 -6.85
CA ARG A 20 -10.59 -0.06 -6.24
C ARG A 20 -11.77 -1.00 -6.41
N GLU A 21 -11.92 -1.61 -7.58
CA GLU A 21 -12.96 -2.62 -7.81
C GLU A 21 -12.75 -3.86 -6.96
N TYR A 22 -11.50 -4.30 -6.83
CA TYR A 22 -11.12 -5.45 -6.03
C TYR A 22 -11.51 -5.26 -4.55
N PHE A 23 -11.28 -4.08 -4.02
CA PHE A 23 -11.56 -3.78 -2.61
C PHE A 23 -13.02 -3.46 -2.33
N LYS A 24 -13.78 -3.09 -3.34
CA LYS A 24 -15.17 -2.64 -3.18
C LYS A 24 -16.02 -3.71 -2.49
N GLY A 25 -16.72 -3.29 -1.45
CA GLY A 25 -17.59 -4.19 -0.69
C GLY A 25 -16.87 -5.04 0.36
N ASN A 26 -15.55 -4.87 0.53
CA ASN A 26 -14.77 -5.66 1.46
C ASN A 26 -14.06 -4.80 2.50
N GLU A 27 -14.59 -3.64 2.82
CA GLU A 27 -13.93 -2.61 3.64
C GLU A 27 -13.58 -3.09 5.03
N ASP A 28 -14.29 -4.08 5.55
CA ASP A 28 -14.04 -4.65 6.88
C ASP A 28 -12.99 -5.77 6.86
N LYS A 29 -12.44 -6.10 5.69
CA LYS A 29 -11.54 -7.24 5.52
C LYS A 29 -10.11 -6.87 5.19
N TYR A 30 -9.81 -5.59 4.99
CA TYR A 30 -8.47 -5.17 4.58
C TYR A 30 -8.08 -3.83 5.19
N ASN A 31 -6.77 -3.60 5.16
CA ASN A 31 -6.18 -2.29 5.37
C ASN A 31 -5.17 -2.05 4.25
N ILE A 32 -5.03 -0.81 3.83
CA ILE A 32 -4.10 -0.43 2.77
C ILE A 32 -3.05 0.52 3.33
N TYR A 33 -1.80 0.30 2.95
CA TYR A 33 -0.69 1.15 3.33
C TYR A 33 0.15 1.42 2.10
N CYS A 34 0.55 2.66 1.89
CA CYS A 34 1.33 3.04 0.72
C CYS A 34 2.57 3.82 1.13
N HIS A 35 3.70 3.46 0.55
CA HIS A 35 4.95 4.20 0.71
C HIS A 35 5.44 4.57 -0.68
N PRO A 36 5.10 5.77 -1.19
CA PRO A 36 5.62 6.21 -2.48
C PRO A 36 7.06 6.70 -2.35
N LYS A 37 7.82 6.58 -3.42
CA LYS A 37 9.17 7.12 -3.47
C LYS A 37 9.15 8.64 -3.26
N ASP A 38 8.19 9.30 -3.88
CA ASP A 38 7.95 10.73 -3.71
C ASP A 38 6.45 10.94 -3.62
N LYS A 39 5.97 11.33 -2.43
CA LYS A 39 4.55 11.55 -2.21
C LYS A 39 3.96 12.65 -3.10
N ASN A 40 4.81 13.56 -3.60
CA ASN A 40 4.36 14.60 -4.51
C ASN A 40 4.01 14.07 -5.89
N ASN A 41 4.46 12.85 -6.22
CA ASN A 41 4.10 12.17 -7.46
C ASN A 41 2.77 11.43 -7.38
N VAL A 42 2.17 11.35 -6.19
CA VAL A 42 0.86 10.72 -6.04
C VAL A 42 -0.21 11.75 -6.33
N LYS A 43 -0.95 11.53 -7.43
CA LYS A 43 -2.01 12.43 -7.87
C LYS A 43 -3.39 11.95 -7.43
N SER A 44 -3.52 10.65 -7.19
CA SER A 44 -4.78 10.02 -6.82
C SER A 44 -5.22 10.44 -5.41
N GLU A 45 -6.39 11.05 -5.31
CA GLU A 45 -6.96 11.38 -4.00
C GLU A 45 -7.27 10.12 -3.19
N TRP A 46 -7.65 9.05 -3.86
CA TRP A 46 -7.91 7.77 -3.21
C TRP A 46 -6.63 7.23 -2.56
N LEU A 47 -5.53 7.18 -3.31
CA LEU A 47 -4.27 6.63 -2.81
C LEU A 47 -3.65 7.50 -1.72
N LYS A 48 -3.83 8.81 -1.80
CA LYS A 48 -3.30 9.74 -0.79
C LYS A 48 -3.79 9.41 0.62
N ASN A 49 -4.98 8.83 0.75
CA ASN A 49 -5.53 8.46 2.05
C ASN A 49 -4.74 7.34 2.73
N TYR A 50 -3.93 6.62 1.98
CA TYR A 50 -3.23 5.44 2.48
C TYR A 50 -1.71 5.62 2.59
N ILE A 51 -1.21 6.81 2.29
CA ILE A 51 0.21 7.09 2.44
C ILE A 51 0.55 7.10 3.92
N ILE A 52 1.55 6.32 4.30
CA ILE A 52 1.96 6.24 5.71
C ILE A 52 2.65 7.52 6.15
N ASP A 53 2.54 7.85 7.44
CA ASP A 53 3.07 9.10 7.98
C ASP A 53 4.59 9.16 7.89
N LYS A 54 5.26 8.06 8.19
CA LYS A 54 6.71 7.97 8.08
C LYS A 54 7.08 7.53 6.67
N ASN A 55 7.42 8.48 5.85
CA ASN A 55 7.79 8.22 4.47
C ASN A 55 9.29 8.43 4.30
N VAL A 56 10.07 7.34 4.40
CA VAL A 56 11.51 7.42 4.24
C VAL A 56 11.87 7.53 2.77
N GLU A 57 12.95 8.23 2.48
CA GLU A 57 13.42 8.37 1.12
C GLU A 57 13.89 7.02 0.58
N THR A 58 13.36 6.61 -0.57
CA THR A 58 13.77 5.38 -1.23
C THR A 58 14.85 5.69 -2.24
N SER A 59 16.09 5.41 -1.90
CA SER A 59 17.21 5.49 -2.80
C SER A 59 17.87 4.13 -2.85
N TRP A 60 18.94 4.03 -3.62
CA TRP A 60 19.71 2.80 -3.74
C TRP A 60 20.05 2.26 -2.35
N GLY A 61 19.68 1.04 -2.07
CA GLY A 61 19.94 0.39 -0.80
C GLY A 61 18.99 0.74 0.33
N ARG A 62 17.96 1.57 0.09
CA ARG A 62 17.00 1.98 1.11
C ARG A 62 15.61 1.39 0.94
N THR A 63 15.41 0.56 -0.07
CA THR A 63 14.11 -0.09 -0.29
C THR A 63 13.71 -0.93 0.92
N ILE A 64 14.66 -1.58 1.55
CA ILE A 64 14.41 -2.38 2.75
C ILE A 64 13.84 -1.51 3.88
N ASN A 65 14.36 -0.29 4.06
CA ASN A 65 13.85 0.61 5.08
C ASN A 65 12.41 1.01 4.81
N SER A 66 12.06 1.22 3.55
CA SER A 66 10.68 1.52 3.16
C SER A 66 9.73 0.36 3.46
N ILE A 67 10.17 -0.85 3.18
CA ILE A 67 9.40 -2.06 3.49
C ILE A 67 9.19 -2.19 5.00
N LEU A 68 10.24 -1.94 5.78
CA LEU A 68 10.15 -2.01 7.24
C LEU A 68 9.20 -0.96 7.79
N GLU A 69 9.17 0.24 7.20
CA GLU A 69 8.22 1.27 7.61
C GLU A 69 6.79 0.85 7.31
N LEU A 70 6.54 0.26 6.14
CA LEU A 70 5.21 -0.26 5.79
C LEU A 70 4.78 -1.33 6.79
N LEU A 71 5.65 -2.28 7.08
CA LEU A 71 5.35 -3.34 8.05
C LEU A 71 5.11 -2.77 9.45
N SER A 72 5.92 -1.80 9.86
CA SER A 72 5.77 -1.16 11.16
C SER A 72 4.39 -0.51 11.29
N GLU A 73 3.96 0.21 10.27
CA GLU A 73 2.64 0.83 10.28
C GLU A 73 1.52 -0.22 10.31
N ALA A 74 1.66 -1.27 9.51
CA ALA A 74 0.64 -2.33 9.46
C ALA A 74 0.55 -3.10 10.78
N LEU A 75 1.66 -3.28 11.47
CA LEU A 75 1.67 -3.99 12.74
C LEU A 75 0.99 -3.23 13.87
N LYS A 76 0.76 -1.94 13.70
CA LYS A 76 0.04 -1.15 14.71
C LYS A 76 -1.43 -1.56 14.82
N ASP A 77 -2.01 -2.10 13.76
CA ASP A 77 -3.37 -2.63 13.81
C ASP A 77 -3.31 -4.14 14.03
N LYS A 78 -3.72 -4.56 15.21
CA LYS A 78 -3.66 -5.97 15.61
C LYS A 78 -4.61 -6.86 14.82
N LYS A 79 -5.53 -6.28 14.07
CA LYS A 79 -6.46 -7.03 13.23
C LYS A 79 -5.79 -7.52 11.95
N ASN A 80 -4.66 -6.94 11.56
CA ASN A 80 -3.90 -7.39 10.40
C ASN A 80 -3.21 -8.71 10.72
N GLU A 81 -3.57 -9.76 9.99
CA GLU A 81 -2.99 -11.09 10.17
C GLU A 81 -2.17 -11.55 8.97
N PHE A 82 -2.47 -11.03 7.78
CA PHE A 82 -1.74 -11.35 6.57
C PHE A 82 -1.19 -10.07 5.95
N PHE A 83 0.01 -10.15 5.42
CA PHE A 83 0.72 -8.98 4.87
C PHE A 83 1.17 -9.31 3.46
N ILE A 84 0.77 -8.48 2.49
CA ILE A 84 1.12 -8.66 1.08
C ILE A 84 1.87 -7.43 0.61
N LEU A 85 3.10 -7.63 0.11
CA LEU A 85 3.90 -6.54 -0.43
C LEU A 85 3.68 -6.46 -1.95
N LEU A 86 3.35 -5.28 -2.43
CA LEU A 86 2.97 -5.04 -3.82
C LEU A 86 3.69 -3.82 -4.37
N SER A 87 3.91 -3.82 -5.69
CA SER A 87 4.43 -2.65 -6.39
C SER A 87 3.31 -1.94 -7.15
N GLU A 88 3.63 -0.77 -7.74
CA GLU A 88 2.64 -0.01 -8.51
C GLU A 88 2.15 -0.72 -9.76
N SER A 89 2.90 -1.72 -10.25
CA SER A 89 2.55 -2.47 -11.46
C SER A 89 1.72 -3.72 -11.20
N CYS A 90 1.50 -4.07 -9.95
CA CYS A 90 0.73 -5.26 -9.60
C CYS A 90 -0.76 -5.08 -9.91
N VAL A 91 -1.42 -6.18 -10.23
CA VAL A 91 -2.87 -6.19 -10.46
C VAL A 91 -3.50 -7.35 -9.69
N PRO A 92 -4.76 -7.21 -9.22
CA PRO A 92 -5.47 -8.35 -8.66
C PRO A 92 -5.95 -9.26 -9.78
N ILE A 93 -5.70 -10.55 -9.65
CA ILE A 93 -6.08 -11.53 -10.69
C ILE A 93 -7.28 -12.38 -10.30
N LYS A 94 -7.74 -12.26 -9.07
CA LYS A 94 -8.93 -12.96 -8.57
C LYS A 94 -9.74 -12.02 -7.72
N SER A 95 -11.03 -12.32 -7.55
CA SER A 95 -11.87 -11.52 -6.67
C SER A 95 -11.43 -11.68 -5.21
N PHE A 96 -11.74 -10.68 -4.41
CA PHE A 96 -11.43 -10.68 -2.99
C PHE A 96 -12.18 -11.81 -2.26
#